data_8a117d496a7b5570669492ad387976d5
#
_entry.id   8a117d496a7b5570669492ad387976d5
#
_cell.length_a   1.000
_cell.length_b   1.000
_cell.length_c   1.000
_cell.angle_alpha   90.00
_cell.angle_beta   90.00
_cell.angle_gamma   90.00
#
_symmetry.space_group_name_H-M   'P 1'
#
loop_
_entity.id
_entity.type
_entity.pdbx_description
1 polymer ?
#
loop_
_entity_poly.entity_id
_entity_poly.type
_entity_poly.pdbx_seq_one_letter_code
_entity_poly.pdbx_strand_id
1 'polypeptide(L)'
;MSTDLAADLTRRTERSPREVLALGFFLVCAGLSVLTTLGIVLVLVRESATFFAETAPLVGFEGPSVPIVDFITGTTWSPVSTGEFGVVPLVIDTLVIVAGSAVIALPLGLATAIYLSEYASPALRSYLKPALEILAGVPTVIYGFFALTYITPALGSVFPEITFFNALSASIVVGIMIIPMVSSISEDAMSAVPDELREAGYGMGATKFDVSVGVVVPASVSGIASSYILALSRAIGETMAVALAAGATPNMPAAELARASLPILGDVAVPLPQIYL
;
A
#
# COMPACT_ATOMS: atom_id res chain seq x y z
N MET A 1 -2.52 -52.82 18.52
CA MET A 1 -2.86 -52.17 17.24
C MET A 1 -2.44 -50.67 17.15
N SER A 2 -1.94 -50.05 18.25
CA SER A 2 -1.49 -48.65 18.30
C SER A 2 0.04 -48.46 18.18
N THR A 3 0.83 -49.51 18.38
CA THR A 3 2.30 -49.46 18.32
C THR A 3 2.85 -49.58 16.88
N ASP A 4 2.12 -50.28 15.99
CA ASP A 4 2.53 -50.46 14.61
C ASP A 4 2.35 -49.20 13.76
N LEU A 5 1.35 -48.37 14.07
CA LEU A 5 1.10 -47.13 13.36
C LEU A 5 2.18 -46.06 13.65
N ALA A 6 2.68 -46.05 14.89
CA ALA A 6 3.77 -45.14 15.27
C ALA A 6 5.12 -45.57 14.63
N ALA A 7 5.34 -46.88 14.47
CA ALA A 7 6.53 -47.42 13.81
C ALA A 7 6.52 -47.18 12.28
N ASP A 8 5.35 -47.15 11.66
CA ASP A 8 5.19 -46.88 10.23
C ASP A 8 5.39 -45.38 9.89
N LEU A 9 5.00 -44.48 10.79
CA LEU A 9 5.22 -43.03 10.67
C LEU A 9 6.69 -42.62 10.85
N THR A 10 7.49 -43.43 11.51
CA THR A 10 8.93 -43.20 11.69
C THR A 10 9.82 -43.89 10.63
N ARG A 11 9.24 -44.71 9.75
CA ARG A 11 9.95 -45.26 8.64
C ARG A 11 10.35 -44.15 7.68
N ARG A 12 11.63 -43.74 7.69
CA ARG A 12 12.23 -42.91 6.65
C ARG A 12 12.01 -43.61 5.32
N THR A 13 10.98 -43.21 4.61
CA THR A 13 10.72 -43.64 3.24
C THR A 13 11.95 -43.23 2.44
N GLU A 14 12.68 -44.22 1.88
CA GLU A 14 13.79 -43.93 0.97
C GLU A 14 13.22 -43.06 -0.16
N ARG A 15 13.72 -41.83 -0.28
CA ARG A 15 13.24 -40.88 -1.28
C ARG A 15 13.41 -41.47 -2.66
N SER A 16 12.37 -41.49 -3.45
CA SER A 16 12.45 -41.97 -4.81
C SER A 16 13.44 -41.12 -5.63
N PRO A 17 14.13 -41.66 -6.65
CA PRO A 17 15.04 -40.87 -7.49
C PRO A 17 14.38 -39.59 -8.06
N ARG A 18 13.06 -39.65 -8.33
CA ARG A 18 12.27 -38.52 -8.82
C ARG A 18 12.12 -37.43 -7.75
N GLU A 19 11.93 -37.79 -6.48
CA GLU A 19 11.85 -36.87 -5.36
C GLU A 19 13.20 -36.18 -5.10
N VAL A 20 14.31 -36.92 -5.21
CA VAL A 20 15.65 -36.33 -5.06
C VAL A 20 15.93 -35.33 -6.20
N LEU A 21 15.54 -35.68 -7.43
CA LEU A 21 15.71 -34.81 -8.59
C LEU A 21 14.82 -33.56 -8.47
N ALA A 22 13.56 -33.68 -8.04
CA ALA A 22 12.67 -32.58 -7.78
C ALA A 22 13.20 -31.67 -6.65
N LEU A 23 13.67 -32.25 -5.54
CA LEU A 23 14.28 -31.51 -4.45
C LEU A 23 15.51 -30.73 -4.92
N GLY A 24 16.39 -31.37 -5.70
CA GLY A 24 17.57 -30.73 -6.30
C GLY A 24 17.18 -29.54 -7.18
N PHE A 25 16.19 -29.69 -8.04
CA PHE A 25 15.67 -28.63 -8.88
C PHE A 25 15.14 -27.46 -8.04
N PHE A 26 14.28 -27.72 -7.06
CA PHE A 26 13.75 -26.65 -6.19
C PHE A 26 14.84 -25.98 -5.35
N LEU A 27 15.84 -26.72 -4.87
CA LEU A 27 16.97 -26.14 -4.15
C LEU A 27 17.81 -25.21 -5.04
N VAL A 28 18.05 -25.59 -6.29
CA VAL A 28 18.75 -24.73 -7.25
C VAL A 28 17.95 -23.47 -7.55
N CYS A 29 16.64 -23.59 -7.80
CA CYS A 29 15.76 -22.45 -8.03
C CYS A 29 15.72 -21.51 -6.81
N ALA A 30 15.57 -22.06 -5.61
CA ALA A 30 15.59 -21.28 -4.36
C ALA A 30 16.95 -20.61 -4.14
N GLY A 31 18.05 -21.34 -4.34
CA GLY A 31 19.40 -20.80 -4.22
C GLY A 31 19.66 -19.67 -5.21
N LEU A 32 19.25 -19.83 -6.46
CA LEU A 32 19.37 -18.79 -7.47
C LEU A 32 18.56 -17.54 -7.09
N SER A 33 17.34 -17.71 -6.62
CA SER A 33 16.48 -16.60 -6.16
C SER A 33 17.13 -15.82 -5.01
N VAL A 34 17.64 -16.52 -4.00
CA VAL A 34 18.34 -15.91 -2.85
C VAL A 34 19.60 -15.20 -3.30
N LEU A 35 20.43 -15.82 -4.15
CA LEU A 35 21.65 -15.21 -4.67
C LEU A 35 21.37 -13.96 -5.49
N THR A 36 20.34 -14.00 -6.33
CA THR A 36 19.92 -12.81 -7.11
C THR A 36 19.48 -11.69 -6.20
N THR A 37 18.65 -11.98 -5.20
CA THR A 37 18.19 -10.97 -4.23
C THR A 37 19.36 -10.37 -3.44
N LEU A 38 20.27 -11.21 -2.94
CA LEU A 38 21.50 -10.76 -2.27
C LEU A 38 22.38 -9.91 -3.21
N GLY A 39 22.51 -10.32 -4.46
CA GLY A 39 23.26 -9.54 -5.46
C GLY A 39 22.67 -8.15 -5.67
N ILE A 40 21.35 -8.05 -5.82
CA ILE A 40 20.65 -6.77 -5.94
C ILE A 40 20.90 -5.90 -4.69
N VAL A 41 20.70 -6.47 -3.49
CA VAL A 41 20.90 -5.73 -2.23
C VAL A 41 22.35 -5.25 -2.11
N LEU A 42 23.34 -6.08 -2.43
CA LEU A 42 24.75 -5.70 -2.38
C LEU A 42 25.08 -4.57 -3.36
N VAL A 43 24.57 -4.62 -4.59
CA VAL A 43 24.74 -3.55 -5.57
C VAL A 43 24.11 -2.26 -5.05
N LEU A 44 22.86 -2.30 -4.58
CA LEU A 44 22.16 -1.11 -4.07
C LEU A 44 22.88 -0.50 -2.86
N VAL A 45 23.35 -1.33 -1.91
CA VAL A 45 24.11 -0.85 -0.74
C VAL A 45 25.43 -0.21 -1.16
N ARG A 46 26.14 -0.82 -2.13
CA ARG A 46 27.37 -0.27 -2.65
C ARG A 46 27.16 1.09 -3.33
N GLU A 47 26.18 1.18 -4.23
CA GLU A 47 25.86 2.43 -4.93
C GLU A 47 25.39 3.53 -3.94
N SER A 48 24.58 3.16 -2.95
CA SER A 48 24.16 4.09 -1.90
C SER A 48 25.35 4.57 -1.05
N ALA A 49 26.29 3.68 -0.72
CA ALA A 49 27.47 4.04 0.05
C ALA A 49 28.37 5.02 -0.72
N THR A 50 28.50 4.87 -2.04
CA THR A 50 29.27 5.81 -2.87
C THR A 50 28.65 7.19 -2.92
N PHE A 51 27.31 7.29 -2.89
CA PHE A 51 26.58 8.57 -2.87
C PHE A 51 26.91 9.41 -1.61
N PHE A 52 27.13 8.77 -0.46
CA PHE A 52 27.43 9.43 0.80
C PHE A 52 28.94 9.54 1.10
N ALA A 53 29.80 8.85 0.36
CA ALA A 53 31.25 8.88 0.61
C ALA A 53 31.88 10.17 0.12
N GLU A 54 32.68 10.82 0.96
CA GLU A 54 33.45 12.04 0.62
C GLU A 54 34.48 11.86 -0.51
N THR A 55 34.77 10.61 -0.88
CA THR A 55 35.67 10.25 -1.95
C THR A 55 35.08 9.17 -2.81
N ALA A 56 34.34 9.53 -3.84
CA ALA A 56 33.84 8.60 -4.84
C ALA A 56 34.51 8.76 -6.21
N PRO A 57 35.79 8.39 -6.40
CA PRO A 57 36.34 8.26 -7.75
C PRO A 57 36.09 6.89 -8.37
N LEU A 58 35.27 6.00 -7.75
CA LEU A 58 35.17 4.60 -8.18
C LEU A 58 34.17 4.33 -9.29
N VAL A 59 33.33 5.29 -9.70
CA VAL A 59 32.29 5.07 -10.74
C VAL A 59 32.21 6.22 -11.76
N GLY A 60 33.21 7.09 -11.88
CA GLY A 60 33.23 8.11 -12.93
C GLY A 60 32.18 9.23 -12.81
N PHE A 61 31.54 9.36 -11.66
CA PHE A 61 30.68 10.48 -11.30
C PHE A 61 31.47 11.43 -10.39
N GLU A 62 31.97 12.52 -10.96
CA GLU A 62 32.51 13.65 -10.21
C GLU A 62 31.38 14.52 -9.67
N GLY A 63 30.59 13.97 -8.71
CA GLY A 63 29.57 14.73 -8.00
C GLY A 63 30.04 15.06 -6.57
N PRO A 64 29.58 16.17 -5.97
CA PRO A 64 29.86 16.45 -4.58
C PRO A 64 29.24 15.35 -3.69
N SER A 65 29.99 14.85 -2.72
CA SER A 65 29.48 13.98 -1.66
C SER A 65 28.34 14.69 -0.93
N VAL A 66 27.26 13.96 -0.67
CA VAL A 66 26.10 14.51 0.05
C VAL A 66 26.22 14.10 1.52
N PRO A 67 26.39 15.03 2.47
CA PRO A 67 26.41 14.70 3.88
C PRO A 67 25.11 13.98 4.29
N ILE A 68 25.20 12.89 5.05
CA ILE A 68 24.06 12.12 5.53
C ILE A 68 23.07 13.02 6.29
N VAL A 69 23.57 13.96 7.07
CA VAL A 69 22.73 14.89 7.84
C VAL A 69 21.93 15.77 6.90
N ASP A 70 22.56 16.36 5.88
CA ASP A 70 21.89 17.21 4.90
C ASP A 70 20.86 16.43 4.08
N PHE A 71 21.16 15.17 3.76
CA PHE A 71 20.21 14.27 3.11
C PHE A 71 18.96 14.02 3.97
N ILE A 72 19.13 13.68 5.26
CA ILE A 72 18.01 13.33 6.15
C ILE A 72 17.21 14.55 6.59
N THR A 73 17.84 15.70 6.77
CA THR A 73 17.19 16.91 7.28
C THR A 73 16.89 17.94 6.19
N GLY A 74 17.42 17.75 5.00
CA GLY A 74 17.23 18.67 3.88
C GLY A 74 15.76 18.76 3.46
N THR A 75 15.30 19.98 3.25
CA THR A 75 13.91 20.31 2.88
C THR A 75 13.74 20.67 1.42
N THR A 76 14.79 20.54 0.63
CA THR A 76 14.79 20.82 -0.81
C THR A 76 15.31 19.60 -1.56
N TRP A 77 14.53 19.15 -2.54
CA TRP A 77 14.91 18.11 -3.48
C TRP A 77 15.05 18.70 -4.88
N SER A 78 16.26 18.97 -5.29
CA SER A 78 16.55 19.60 -6.58
C SER A 78 17.90 19.13 -7.15
N PRO A 79 18.01 17.83 -7.46
CA PRO A 79 19.29 17.21 -7.85
C PRO A 79 19.86 17.78 -9.16
N VAL A 80 19.01 18.21 -10.10
CA VAL A 80 19.42 18.65 -11.43
C VAL A 80 19.74 20.13 -11.48
N SER A 81 19.06 20.99 -10.70
CA SER A 81 19.23 22.46 -10.80
C SER A 81 20.16 23.02 -9.75
N THR A 82 20.07 22.57 -8.49
CA THR A 82 20.87 23.11 -7.37
C THR A 82 21.80 22.08 -6.74
N GLY A 83 21.65 20.79 -7.08
CA GLY A 83 22.42 19.70 -6.46
C GLY A 83 22.03 19.43 -5.01
N GLU A 84 20.83 19.81 -4.58
CA GLU A 84 20.31 19.58 -3.25
C GLU A 84 19.51 18.26 -3.20
N PHE A 85 19.80 17.43 -2.18
CA PHE A 85 19.26 16.07 -2.04
C PHE A 85 18.58 15.88 -0.69
N GLY A 86 17.66 16.76 -0.29
CA GLY A 86 16.89 16.61 0.94
C GLY A 86 15.78 15.58 0.78
N VAL A 87 15.73 14.55 1.66
CA VAL A 87 14.73 13.46 1.58
C VAL A 87 13.36 13.86 2.18
N VAL A 88 13.31 14.89 3.01
CA VAL A 88 12.10 15.28 3.75
C VAL A 88 10.89 15.54 2.85
N PRO A 89 11.00 16.27 1.72
CA PRO A 89 9.87 16.45 0.81
C PRO A 89 9.29 15.13 0.30
N LEU A 90 10.15 14.18 -0.10
CA LEU A 90 9.74 12.88 -0.60
C LEU A 90 8.94 12.07 0.42
N VAL A 91 9.40 12.10 1.68
CA VAL A 91 8.71 11.42 2.79
C VAL A 91 7.36 12.05 3.05
N ILE A 92 7.29 13.39 3.09
CA ILE A 92 6.03 14.11 3.35
C ILE A 92 5.03 13.86 2.23
N ASP A 93 5.44 13.97 0.96
CA ASP A 93 4.57 13.72 -0.19
C ASP A 93 4.00 12.30 -0.18
N THR A 94 4.86 11.31 0.14
CA THR A 94 4.42 9.92 0.30
C THR A 94 3.37 9.80 1.39
N LEU A 95 3.61 10.39 2.57
CA LEU A 95 2.67 10.33 3.69
C LEU A 95 1.34 11.03 3.39
N VAL A 96 1.37 12.14 2.68
CA VAL A 96 0.17 12.87 2.25
C VAL A 96 -0.68 12.03 1.32
N ILE A 97 -0.06 11.43 0.28
CA ILE A 97 -0.77 10.57 -0.67
C ILE A 97 -1.34 9.34 0.03
N VAL A 98 -0.56 8.71 0.90
CA VAL A 98 -1.02 7.53 1.67
C VAL A 98 -2.16 7.90 2.62
N ALA A 99 -2.07 9.02 3.33
CA ALA A 99 -3.14 9.47 4.21
C ALA A 99 -4.43 9.77 3.43
N GLY A 100 -4.31 10.48 2.31
CA GLY A 100 -5.45 10.74 1.42
C GLY A 100 -6.07 9.46 0.87
N SER A 101 -5.24 8.50 0.45
CA SER A 101 -5.70 7.18 -0.01
C SER A 101 -6.40 6.39 1.10
N ALA A 102 -5.87 6.45 2.33
CA ALA A 102 -6.43 5.78 3.50
C ALA A 102 -7.83 6.28 3.84
N VAL A 103 -8.03 7.61 3.80
CA VAL A 103 -9.35 8.22 4.08
C VAL A 103 -10.43 7.71 3.13
N ILE A 104 -10.07 7.36 1.90
CA ILE A 104 -11.00 6.82 0.91
C ILE A 104 -11.12 5.30 1.05
N ALA A 105 -9.99 4.61 1.05
CA ALA A 105 -9.95 3.16 0.90
C ALA A 105 -10.37 2.39 2.15
N LEU A 106 -10.00 2.85 3.35
CA LEU A 106 -10.27 2.09 4.57
C LEU A 106 -11.78 2.05 4.87
N PRO A 107 -12.53 3.17 4.84
CA PRO A 107 -13.96 3.13 5.08
C PRO A 107 -14.73 2.37 3.99
N LEU A 108 -14.42 2.64 2.72
CA LEU A 108 -15.11 1.99 1.60
C LEU A 108 -14.78 0.50 1.50
N GLY A 109 -13.52 0.13 1.73
CA GLY A 109 -13.09 -1.26 1.77
C GLY A 109 -13.75 -2.04 2.91
N LEU A 110 -13.82 -1.47 4.12
CA LEU A 110 -14.50 -2.09 5.24
C LEU A 110 -16.00 -2.21 5.00
N ALA A 111 -16.65 -1.16 4.50
CA ALA A 111 -18.08 -1.20 4.16
C ALA A 111 -18.37 -2.29 3.12
N THR A 112 -17.52 -2.42 2.11
CA THR A 112 -17.61 -3.48 1.10
C THR A 112 -17.42 -4.86 1.74
N ALA A 113 -16.46 -5.01 2.64
CA ALA A 113 -16.22 -6.26 3.35
C ALA A 113 -17.40 -6.67 4.22
N ILE A 114 -17.97 -5.74 4.99
CA ILE A 114 -19.18 -5.99 5.79
C ILE A 114 -20.35 -6.39 4.89
N TYR A 115 -20.54 -5.69 3.78
CA TYR A 115 -21.59 -6.04 2.82
C TYR A 115 -21.42 -7.45 2.26
N LEU A 116 -20.21 -7.82 1.85
CA LEU A 116 -19.92 -9.14 1.27
C LEU A 116 -20.05 -10.27 2.30
N SER A 117 -19.56 -10.04 3.52
CA SER A 117 -19.62 -11.03 4.59
C SER A 117 -21.03 -11.25 5.13
N GLU A 118 -21.75 -10.15 5.42
CA GLU A 118 -22.99 -10.23 6.20
C GLU A 118 -24.25 -10.08 5.35
N TYR A 119 -24.24 -9.32 4.26
CA TYR A 119 -25.44 -8.94 3.53
C TYR A 119 -25.58 -9.58 2.15
N ALA A 120 -24.49 -9.86 1.47
CA ALA A 120 -24.53 -10.40 0.13
C ALA A 120 -25.07 -11.84 0.09
N SER A 121 -25.93 -12.11 -0.90
CA SER A 121 -26.32 -13.50 -1.17
C SER A 121 -25.12 -14.32 -1.66
N PRO A 122 -25.09 -15.66 -1.44
CA PRO A 122 -24.00 -16.51 -1.91
C PRO A 122 -23.72 -16.35 -3.42
N ALA A 123 -24.76 -16.18 -4.22
CA ALA A 123 -24.63 -15.94 -5.65
C ALA A 123 -23.97 -14.60 -5.96
N LEU A 124 -24.36 -13.52 -5.28
CA LEU A 124 -23.76 -12.20 -5.50
C LEU A 124 -22.31 -12.16 -5.04
N ARG A 125 -22.00 -12.77 -3.88
CA ARG A 125 -20.63 -12.90 -3.36
C ARG A 125 -19.71 -13.64 -4.34
N SER A 126 -20.21 -14.73 -4.96
CA SER A 126 -19.43 -15.51 -5.93
C SER A 126 -19.08 -14.75 -7.21
N TYR A 127 -19.75 -13.64 -7.53
CA TYR A 127 -19.41 -12.74 -8.63
C TYR A 127 -18.57 -11.54 -8.18
N LEU A 128 -18.92 -10.91 -7.04
CA LEU A 128 -18.25 -9.70 -6.60
C LEU A 128 -16.83 -9.95 -6.09
N LYS A 129 -16.59 -11.08 -5.39
CA LYS A 129 -15.26 -11.39 -4.87
C LYS A 129 -14.22 -11.56 -5.99
N PRO A 130 -14.46 -12.38 -7.03
CA PRO A 130 -13.56 -12.45 -8.18
C PRO A 130 -13.42 -11.13 -8.94
N ALA A 131 -14.45 -10.30 -9.02
CA ALA A 131 -14.37 -9.00 -9.65
C ALA A 131 -13.40 -8.06 -8.89
N LEU A 132 -13.43 -8.07 -7.56
CA LEU A 132 -12.46 -7.33 -6.73
C LEU A 132 -11.03 -7.88 -6.91
N GLU A 133 -10.87 -9.20 -7.00
CA GLU A 133 -9.56 -9.83 -7.22
C GLU A 133 -8.98 -9.47 -8.60
N ILE A 134 -9.81 -9.44 -9.65
CA ILE A 134 -9.40 -8.96 -10.98
C ILE A 134 -8.98 -7.49 -10.92
N LEU A 135 -9.74 -6.65 -10.21
CA LEU A 135 -9.41 -5.23 -10.05
C LEU A 135 -8.08 -5.04 -9.30
N ALA A 136 -7.81 -5.86 -8.28
CA ALA A 136 -6.52 -5.86 -7.58
C ALA A 136 -5.33 -6.27 -8.47
N GLY A 137 -5.59 -7.05 -9.53
CA GLY A 137 -4.59 -7.52 -10.50
C GLY A 137 -4.32 -6.54 -11.66
N VAL A 138 -5.05 -5.42 -11.75
CA VAL A 138 -4.82 -4.42 -12.80
C VAL A 138 -3.42 -3.79 -12.65
N PRO A 139 -2.61 -3.69 -13.74
CA PRO A 139 -1.32 -3.01 -13.68
C PRO A 139 -1.43 -1.57 -13.18
N THR A 140 -0.56 -1.18 -12.24
CA THR A 140 -0.65 0.13 -11.55
C THR A 140 -0.48 1.32 -12.49
N VAL A 141 0.24 1.14 -13.61
CA VAL A 141 0.36 2.14 -14.68
C VAL A 141 -1.00 2.54 -15.25
N ILE A 142 -1.95 1.60 -15.38
CA ILE A 142 -3.30 1.87 -15.87
C ILE A 142 -4.04 2.80 -14.91
N TYR A 143 -3.89 2.59 -13.61
CA TYR A 143 -4.45 3.46 -12.59
C TYR A 143 -3.88 4.89 -12.68
N GLY A 144 -2.57 5.03 -12.87
CA GLY A 144 -1.93 6.34 -13.06
C GLY A 144 -2.42 7.06 -14.33
N PHE A 145 -2.54 6.34 -15.43
CA PHE A 145 -3.11 6.89 -16.67
C PHE A 145 -4.58 7.29 -16.51
N PHE A 146 -5.36 6.48 -15.77
CA PHE A 146 -6.76 6.80 -15.44
C PHE A 146 -6.85 8.07 -14.59
N ALA A 147 -5.93 8.29 -13.65
CA ALA A 147 -5.86 9.51 -12.86
C ALA A 147 -5.72 10.74 -13.76
N LEU A 148 -4.76 10.74 -14.69
CA LEU A 148 -4.52 11.86 -15.57
C LEU A 148 -5.66 12.10 -16.56
N THR A 149 -6.25 11.03 -17.11
CA THR A 149 -7.20 11.16 -18.22
C THR A 149 -8.62 11.45 -17.73
N TYR A 150 -8.99 10.97 -16.53
CA TYR A 150 -10.37 11.08 -16.04
C TYR A 150 -10.47 11.81 -14.71
N ILE A 151 -9.64 11.45 -13.70
CA ILE A 151 -9.78 12.03 -12.35
C ILE A 151 -9.31 13.48 -12.33
N THR A 152 -8.13 13.78 -12.85
CA THR A 152 -7.60 15.16 -12.87
C THR A 152 -8.50 16.13 -13.64
N PRO A 153 -9.02 15.82 -14.85
CA PRO A 153 -9.98 16.70 -15.53
C PRO A 153 -11.31 16.83 -14.77
N ALA A 154 -11.80 15.77 -14.15
CA ALA A 154 -13.00 15.82 -13.33
C ALA A 154 -12.80 16.73 -12.10
N LEU A 155 -11.66 16.64 -11.43
CA LEU A 155 -11.30 17.54 -10.33
C LEU A 155 -11.15 18.98 -10.81
N GLY A 156 -10.55 19.22 -11.99
CA GLY A 156 -10.43 20.54 -12.58
C GLY A 156 -11.76 21.24 -12.87
N SER A 157 -12.85 20.47 -13.07
CA SER A 157 -14.19 21.04 -13.21
C SER A 157 -14.75 21.59 -11.90
N VAL A 158 -14.28 21.07 -10.76
CA VAL A 158 -14.69 21.49 -9.40
C VAL A 158 -13.67 22.46 -8.79
N PHE A 159 -12.40 22.23 -9.06
CA PHE A 159 -11.26 23.01 -8.60
C PHE A 159 -10.47 23.57 -9.79
N PRO A 160 -10.83 24.72 -10.34
CA PRO A 160 -10.20 25.24 -11.56
C PRO A 160 -8.69 25.51 -11.47
N GLU A 161 -8.17 25.67 -10.26
CA GLU A 161 -6.75 25.93 -9.98
C GLU A 161 -5.89 24.66 -9.87
N ILE A 162 -6.50 23.47 -9.97
CA ILE A 162 -5.76 22.20 -9.83
C ILE A 162 -4.81 21.99 -11.01
N THR A 163 -3.57 21.62 -10.71
CA THR A 163 -2.58 21.35 -11.76
C THR A 163 -2.80 19.97 -12.40
N PHE A 164 -2.16 19.78 -13.55
CA PHE A 164 -2.22 18.52 -14.31
C PHE A 164 -1.67 17.33 -13.48
N PHE A 165 -0.55 17.55 -12.80
CA PHE A 165 -0.01 16.59 -11.82
C PHE A 165 -0.37 17.08 -10.42
N ASN A 166 -1.06 16.26 -9.63
CA ASN A 166 -1.48 16.65 -8.30
C ASN A 166 -1.62 15.45 -7.35
N ALA A 167 -1.33 15.67 -6.07
CA ALA A 167 -1.40 14.63 -5.05
C ALA A 167 -2.84 14.16 -4.77
N LEU A 168 -3.85 15.00 -5.02
CA LEU A 168 -5.25 14.63 -4.78
C LEU A 168 -5.70 13.54 -5.76
N SER A 169 -5.38 13.67 -7.07
CA SER A 169 -5.64 12.63 -8.07
C SER A 169 -4.91 11.34 -7.75
N ALA A 170 -3.63 11.45 -7.31
CA ALA A 170 -2.84 10.31 -6.88
C ALA A 170 -3.47 9.61 -5.66
N SER A 171 -3.90 10.37 -4.65
CA SER A 171 -4.55 9.84 -3.45
C SER A 171 -5.86 9.10 -3.78
N ILE A 172 -6.67 9.66 -4.68
CA ILE A 172 -7.93 9.03 -5.11
C ILE A 172 -7.65 7.72 -5.84
N VAL A 173 -6.72 7.73 -6.80
CA VAL A 173 -6.46 6.54 -7.60
C VAL A 173 -5.78 5.43 -6.81
N VAL A 174 -4.82 5.77 -5.94
CA VAL A 174 -4.20 4.79 -5.03
C VAL A 174 -5.23 4.26 -4.03
N GLY A 175 -6.12 5.13 -3.53
CA GLY A 175 -7.25 4.73 -2.71
C GLY A 175 -8.12 3.68 -3.40
N ILE A 176 -8.57 3.94 -4.62
CA ILE A 176 -9.37 2.99 -5.42
C ILE A 176 -8.61 1.66 -5.62
N MET A 177 -7.33 1.73 -5.90
CA MET A 177 -6.47 0.56 -6.13
C MET A 177 -6.35 -0.36 -4.91
N ILE A 178 -6.33 0.19 -3.69
CA ILE A 178 -6.19 -0.61 -2.47
C ILE A 178 -7.52 -1.07 -1.85
N ILE A 179 -8.69 -0.52 -2.27
CA ILE A 179 -10.03 -0.96 -1.83
C ILE A 179 -10.21 -2.48 -1.94
N PRO A 180 -9.89 -3.14 -3.06
CA PRO A 180 -10.08 -4.58 -3.20
C PRO A 180 -9.30 -5.39 -2.15
N MET A 181 -8.08 -4.96 -1.82
CA MET A 181 -7.25 -5.61 -0.81
C MET A 181 -7.86 -5.48 0.59
N VAL A 182 -8.27 -4.27 0.97
CA VAL A 182 -8.96 -4.03 2.25
C VAL A 182 -10.23 -4.86 2.33
N SER A 183 -11.05 -4.85 1.26
CA SER A 183 -12.32 -5.56 1.22
C SER A 183 -12.15 -7.07 1.33
N SER A 184 -11.25 -7.67 0.56
CA SER A 184 -11.09 -9.12 0.50
C SER A 184 -10.53 -9.67 1.81
N ILE A 185 -9.46 -9.07 2.35
CA ILE A 185 -8.84 -9.56 3.58
C ILE A 185 -9.74 -9.33 4.80
N SER A 186 -10.45 -8.19 4.86
CA SER A 186 -11.39 -7.93 5.95
C SER A 186 -12.61 -8.85 5.86
N GLU A 187 -13.10 -9.15 4.66
CA GLU A 187 -14.20 -10.09 4.44
C GLU A 187 -13.80 -11.50 4.88
N ASP A 188 -12.59 -11.97 4.54
CA ASP A 188 -12.07 -13.27 4.98
C ASP A 188 -12.00 -13.32 6.52
N ALA A 189 -11.53 -12.25 7.17
CA ALA A 189 -11.46 -12.17 8.62
C ALA A 189 -12.84 -12.21 9.30
N MET A 190 -13.84 -11.53 8.74
CA MET A 190 -15.22 -11.56 9.24
C MET A 190 -15.87 -12.91 9.00
N SER A 191 -15.64 -13.52 7.85
CA SER A 191 -16.17 -14.85 7.54
C SER A 191 -15.61 -15.96 8.40
N ALA A 192 -14.43 -15.77 9.00
CA ALA A 192 -13.81 -16.71 9.94
C ALA A 192 -14.42 -16.63 11.38
N VAL A 193 -15.26 -15.63 11.66
CA VAL A 193 -15.98 -15.52 12.94
C VAL A 193 -17.00 -16.66 13.06
N PRO A 194 -17.02 -17.42 14.16
CA PRO A 194 -17.95 -18.53 14.37
C PRO A 194 -19.42 -18.09 14.27
N ASP A 195 -20.25 -18.94 13.64
CA ASP A 195 -21.69 -18.65 13.46
C ASP A 195 -22.44 -18.62 14.78
N GLU A 196 -21.97 -19.35 15.79
CA GLU A 196 -22.56 -19.37 17.13
C GLU A 196 -22.60 -17.97 17.77
N LEU A 197 -21.63 -17.10 17.47
CA LEU A 197 -21.63 -15.70 17.95
C LEU A 197 -22.72 -14.89 17.28
N ARG A 198 -22.97 -15.13 15.99
CA ARG A 198 -24.06 -14.49 15.23
C ARG A 198 -25.43 -14.95 15.75
N GLU A 199 -25.59 -16.27 15.91
CA GLU A 199 -26.83 -16.87 16.43
C GLU A 199 -27.14 -16.38 17.84
N ALA A 200 -26.15 -16.27 18.72
CA ALA A 200 -26.33 -15.71 20.06
C ALA A 200 -26.83 -14.25 20.01
N GLY A 201 -26.28 -13.43 19.14
CA GLY A 201 -26.75 -12.05 18.91
C GLY A 201 -28.20 -12.01 18.46
N TYR A 202 -28.57 -12.79 17.44
CA TYR A 202 -29.95 -12.90 16.96
C TYR A 202 -30.89 -13.46 18.04
N GLY A 203 -30.44 -14.45 18.83
CA GLY A 203 -31.21 -15.02 19.94
C GLY A 203 -31.55 -14.00 21.05
N MET A 204 -30.75 -12.94 21.20
CA MET A 204 -31.02 -11.81 22.09
C MET A 204 -31.94 -10.74 21.46
N GLY A 205 -32.39 -10.94 20.22
CA GLY A 205 -33.28 -10.01 19.51
C GLY A 205 -32.53 -8.88 18.80
N ALA A 206 -31.20 -8.97 18.64
CA ALA A 206 -30.43 -7.98 17.89
C ALA A 206 -30.78 -7.99 16.40
N THR A 207 -30.74 -6.81 15.78
CA THR A 207 -30.92 -6.70 14.32
C THR A 207 -29.67 -7.19 13.59
N LYS A 208 -29.77 -7.42 12.27
CA LYS A 208 -28.64 -7.79 11.44
C LYS A 208 -27.50 -6.77 11.49
N PHE A 209 -27.86 -5.49 11.54
CA PHE A 209 -26.89 -4.40 11.69
C PHE A 209 -26.17 -4.47 13.05
N ASP A 210 -26.92 -4.66 14.14
CA ASP A 210 -26.34 -4.75 15.48
C ASP A 210 -25.38 -5.94 15.62
N VAL A 211 -25.74 -7.10 15.05
CA VAL A 211 -24.84 -8.27 15.03
C VAL A 211 -23.60 -8.00 14.19
N SER A 212 -23.76 -7.42 12.98
CA SER A 212 -22.60 -7.12 12.12
C SER A 212 -21.62 -6.17 12.78
N VAL A 213 -22.11 -5.04 13.33
CA VAL A 213 -21.24 -3.97 13.89
C VAL A 213 -20.86 -4.25 15.34
N GLY A 214 -21.75 -4.84 16.13
CA GLY A 214 -21.54 -5.08 17.57
C GLY A 214 -20.87 -6.40 17.91
N VAL A 215 -20.92 -7.40 17.01
CA VAL A 215 -20.36 -8.74 17.26
C VAL A 215 -19.28 -9.09 16.25
N VAL A 216 -19.62 -9.11 14.94
CA VAL A 216 -18.71 -9.63 13.92
C VAL A 216 -17.50 -8.73 13.70
N VAL A 217 -17.70 -7.41 13.53
CA VAL A 217 -16.60 -6.45 13.33
C VAL A 217 -15.65 -6.44 14.53
N PRO A 218 -16.09 -6.33 15.79
CA PRO A 218 -15.19 -6.43 16.95
C PRO A 218 -14.47 -7.77 17.08
N ALA A 219 -15.16 -8.89 16.77
CA ALA A 219 -14.56 -10.22 16.82
C ALA A 219 -13.45 -10.40 15.75
N SER A 220 -13.57 -9.72 14.61
CA SER A 220 -12.61 -9.78 13.50
C SER A 220 -11.61 -8.62 13.45
N VAL A 221 -11.56 -7.77 14.51
CA VAL A 221 -10.75 -6.53 14.50
C VAL A 221 -9.26 -6.76 14.21
N SER A 222 -8.69 -7.87 14.65
CA SER A 222 -7.28 -8.20 14.39
C SER A 222 -7.02 -8.46 12.90
N GLY A 223 -7.93 -9.14 12.22
CA GLY A 223 -7.85 -9.37 10.78
C GLY A 223 -8.10 -8.09 9.96
N ILE A 224 -9.07 -7.27 10.39
CA ILE A 224 -9.32 -5.95 9.79
C ILE A 224 -8.10 -5.04 9.93
N ALA A 225 -7.48 -4.99 11.12
CA ALA A 225 -6.25 -4.21 11.34
C ALA A 225 -5.11 -4.70 10.45
N SER A 226 -4.96 -6.03 10.30
CA SER A 226 -3.97 -6.63 9.40
C SER A 226 -4.21 -6.23 7.94
N SER A 227 -5.47 -6.20 7.48
CA SER A 227 -5.84 -5.75 6.13
C SER A 227 -5.46 -4.29 5.90
N TYR A 228 -5.67 -3.42 6.89
CA TYR A 228 -5.32 -2.01 6.84
C TYR A 228 -3.80 -1.80 6.75
N ILE A 229 -3.04 -2.48 7.62
CA ILE A 229 -1.57 -2.40 7.60
C ILE A 229 -1.03 -2.86 6.25
N LEU A 230 -1.55 -3.96 5.71
CA LEU A 230 -1.10 -4.48 4.42
C LEU A 230 -1.46 -3.55 3.26
N ALA A 231 -2.67 -2.99 3.25
CA ALA A 231 -3.11 -2.04 2.23
C ALA A 231 -2.30 -0.73 2.27
N LEU A 232 -2.03 -0.19 3.47
CA LEU A 232 -1.20 0.99 3.65
C LEU A 232 0.26 0.73 3.25
N SER A 233 0.81 -0.43 3.58
CA SER A 233 2.15 -0.83 3.14
C SER A 233 2.25 -0.89 1.62
N ARG A 234 1.21 -1.38 0.93
CA ARG A 234 1.12 -1.35 -0.53
C ARG A 234 1.05 0.08 -1.07
N ALA A 235 0.26 0.96 -0.44
CA ALA A 235 0.15 2.35 -0.84
C ALA A 235 1.48 3.12 -0.68
N ILE A 236 2.23 2.88 0.41
CA ILE A 236 3.56 3.46 0.62
C ILE A 236 4.55 3.02 -0.47
N GLY A 237 4.47 1.77 -0.90
CA GLY A 237 5.34 1.20 -1.94
C GLY A 237 4.91 1.51 -3.38
N GLU A 238 3.79 2.23 -3.58
CA GLU A 238 3.29 2.51 -4.93
C GLU A 238 4.12 3.61 -5.61
N THR A 239 4.73 3.26 -6.72
CA THR A 239 5.62 4.17 -7.45
C THR A 239 5.03 4.61 -8.78
N MET A 240 4.53 3.67 -9.58
CA MET A 240 4.17 3.95 -10.97
C MET A 240 2.89 4.77 -11.11
N ALA A 241 1.84 4.42 -10.34
CA ALA A 241 0.59 5.18 -10.36
C ALA A 241 0.80 6.60 -9.82
N VAL A 242 1.60 6.74 -8.75
CA VAL A 242 1.92 8.04 -8.14
C VAL A 242 2.77 8.90 -9.07
N ALA A 243 3.83 8.35 -9.66
CA ALA A 243 4.69 9.09 -10.60
C ALA A 243 3.91 9.62 -11.81
N LEU A 244 2.92 8.88 -12.30
CA LEU A 244 2.05 9.34 -13.38
C LEU A 244 1.03 10.37 -12.90
N ALA A 245 0.41 10.19 -11.74
CA ALA A 245 -0.69 11.04 -11.29
C ALA A 245 -0.22 12.34 -10.61
N ALA A 246 0.81 12.25 -9.76
CA ALA A 246 1.37 13.39 -9.02
C ALA A 246 2.62 14.00 -9.66
N GLY A 247 3.25 13.31 -10.63
CA GLY A 247 4.50 13.75 -11.22
C GLY A 247 5.72 13.29 -10.43
N ALA A 248 6.90 13.79 -10.84
CA ALA A 248 8.19 13.41 -10.28
C ALA A 248 8.90 14.57 -9.55
N THR A 249 8.25 15.71 -9.38
CA THR A 249 8.77 16.87 -8.68
C THR A 249 8.19 16.96 -7.28
N PRO A 250 8.94 16.60 -6.24
CA PRO A 250 8.47 16.70 -4.88
C PRO A 250 8.41 18.18 -4.44
N ASN A 251 7.31 18.54 -3.82
CA ASN A 251 7.08 19.85 -3.23
C ASN A 251 6.99 19.75 -1.71
N MET A 252 7.42 20.79 -1.00
CA MET A 252 7.27 20.88 0.46
C MET A 252 5.93 21.54 0.80
N PRO A 253 4.87 20.79 1.08
CA PRO A 253 3.60 21.37 1.50
C PRO A 253 3.72 22.06 2.87
N ALA A 254 4.76 21.75 3.65
CA ALA A 254 4.93 22.29 5.00
C ALA A 254 5.13 23.81 5.04
N ALA A 255 5.79 24.40 4.05
CA ALA A 255 5.92 25.88 4.00
C ALA A 255 4.59 26.56 3.68
N GLU A 256 3.76 25.93 2.86
CA GLU A 256 2.42 26.41 2.54
C GLU A 256 1.40 26.07 3.63
N LEU A 257 1.50 24.89 4.24
CA LEU A 257 0.72 24.54 5.42
C LEU A 257 1.02 25.47 6.60
N ALA A 258 2.29 25.83 6.83
CA ALA A 258 2.66 26.80 7.86
C ALA A 258 2.12 28.20 7.55
N ARG A 259 2.12 28.58 6.27
CA ARG A 259 1.46 29.84 5.83
C ARG A 259 -0.06 29.77 5.92
N ALA A 260 -0.66 28.60 5.67
CA ALA A 260 -2.09 28.36 5.73
C ALA A 260 -2.62 28.17 7.15
N SER A 261 -1.81 27.66 8.07
CA SER A 261 -2.22 27.45 9.48
C SER A 261 -2.11 28.70 10.35
N LEU A 262 -1.38 29.72 9.91
CA LEU A 262 -1.28 30.98 10.63
C LEU A 262 -2.55 31.84 10.64
N PRO A 263 -3.51 31.73 9.70
CA PRO A 263 -4.74 32.50 9.73
C PRO A 263 -5.97 31.75 10.28
N ILE A 264 -5.82 30.75 11.11
CA ILE A 264 -6.96 30.21 11.88
C ILE A 264 -7.59 31.32 12.80
N LEU A 265 -6.95 32.47 12.87
CA LEU A 265 -7.39 33.62 13.63
C LEU A 265 -7.86 34.84 12.78
N GLY A 266 -8.06 34.68 11.50
CA GLY A 266 -8.65 35.75 10.66
C GLY A 266 -8.21 35.71 9.19
N ASP A 267 -9.16 35.51 8.32
CA ASP A 267 -9.25 36.05 6.95
C ASP A 267 -8.41 35.49 5.79
N VAL A 268 -7.95 34.23 5.78
CA VAL A 268 -7.59 33.60 4.47
C VAL A 268 -8.00 32.14 4.44
N ALA A 269 -9.09 31.83 3.76
CA ALA A 269 -9.36 30.50 3.28
C ALA A 269 -8.32 30.19 2.19
N VAL A 270 -7.24 29.48 2.55
CA VAL A 270 -6.36 28.88 1.53
C VAL A 270 -7.11 27.69 0.94
N PRO A 271 -7.43 27.69 -0.35
CA PRO A 271 -8.08 26.54 -0.98
C PRO A 271 -7.20 25.30 -0.81
N LEU A 272 -7.77 24.23 -0.24
CA LEU A 272 -7.09 22.93 -0.07
C LEU A 272 -6.31 22.43 -1.31
N PRO A 273 -6.75 22.72 -2.55
CA PRO A 273 -6.00 22.33 -3.75
C PRO A 273 -4.63 22.98 -3.90
N GLN A 274 -4.38 24.17 -3.33
CA GLN A 274 -3.07 24.85 -3.43
C GLN A 274 -1.99 24.22 -2.55
N ILE A 275 -2.36 23.35 -1.62
CA ILE A 275 -1.42 22.61 -0.77
C ILE A 275 -0.67 21.53 -1.58
N TYR A 276 -1.15 21.18 -2.77
CA TYR A 276 -0.67 20.06 -3.59
C TYR A 276 -0.25 20.47 -5.01
N LEU A 277 0.04 21.73 -5.22
CA LEU A 277 0.46 22.25 -6.53
C LEU A 277 1.97 22.19 -6.72
#